data_80327b8d6ee20a9e4a3a4a757ce68a9c
#
_entry.id   80327b8d6ee20a9e4a3a4a757ce68a9c
#
_cell.length_a   1.000
_cell.length_b   1.000
_cell.length_c   1.000
_cell.angle_alpha   90.00
_cell.angle_beta   90.00
_cell.angle_gamma   90.00
#
_symmetry.space_group_name_H-M   'P 1'
#
loop_
_entity.id
_entity.type
_entity.pdbx_description
1 polymer ?
#
loop_
_entity_poly.entity_id
_entity_poly.type
_entity_poly.pdbx_seq_one_letter_code
_entity_poly.pdbx_strand_id
1 'polypeptide(L)'
;MLAFGVRLAWVLAVPTVPVSDFAMYRESANYLSEFGHLDGGFIYMPGFVALLAWVQHAGGGLLAQKLLGVAFGTLGTAAMFAVAYKLLDDRDATTDAAPPATAAWRRFCPCPQAVATALLFALWPAGLAIASVVGTDLPAAALLALALALLVTLGPRRPLAGALAFGAAMGLCAWVRAVALPLSALAIGYWLARRQKPLRAALLTAAGVAATLVVLLPWGVRHLRQSGALYFTDDHGGITALIGSNPNSEGTYTRALNRMFTDVTGRSVLDEPHHDTDRAAYAIAREWFRFEPAYALGLATLKADRLFDPEHRLLYWSIFRPGVLVGRPAAWFAARRGAVTGFADAFGLATAGLALVGVVAALARKRWTLLALVPFQLAFVATYATFFAEPRYRLPIEMLAFPFVAFALGEIVALFRAALARSLPGVIHAAKALAPALVLVVVWRVGWPALLDAGTGLRARHRWAVSEADLDGRRRLLLWAPVPPLAVQSPLAGSPEGVHVRTDGEGQASALRLRLGGGPLSPGRYGLHFRLEAASGAARFNVAGVAADVSPGAPVTLDADVTHPGGPLTLSATTSGSAGGSVWIGEATVKTLH
;
A
#
# COMPACT_ATOMS: atom_id res chain seq x y z
N MET A 1 21.15 -8.55 21.72
CA MET A 1 22.47 -7.93 21.55
C MET A 1 22.89 -7.82 20.08
N LEU A 2 22.95 -8.93 19.29
CA LEU A 2 23.34 -8.87 17.87
C LEU A 2 22.51 -7.86 17.06
N ALA A 3 21.17 -7.92 17.14
CA ALA A 3 20.27 -7.03 16.39
C ALA A 3 20.50 -5.54 16.70
N PHE A 4 20.80 -5.20 17.93
CA PHE A 4 21.17 -3.84 18.34
C PHE A 4 22.53 -3.45 17.76
N GLY A 5 23.55 -4.30 17.96
CA GLY A 5 24.93 -4.02 17.52
C GLY A 5 25.02 -3.82 15.99
N VAL A 6 24.39 -4.69 15.20
CA VAL A 6 24.41 -4.60 13.74
C VAL A 6 23.71 -3.32 13.24
N ARG A 7 22.53 -2.98 13.81
CA ARG A 7 21.82 -1.75 13.44
C ARG A 7 22.54 -0.49 13.88
N LEU A 8 23.14 -0.50 15.07
CA LEU A 8 23.94 0.62 15.54
C LEU A 8 25.16 0.83 14.63
N ALA A 9 25.89 -0.24 14.32
CA ALA A 9 27.02 -0.18 13.40
C ALA A 9 26.59 0.33 12.02
N TRP A 10 25.44 -0.11 11.51
CA TRP A 10 24.87 0.37 10.25
C TRP A 10 24.56 1.88 10.30
N VAL A 11 23.83 2.35 11.32
CA VAL A 11 23.44 3.76 11.45
C VAL A 11 24.67 4.68 11.56
N LEU A 12 25.74 4.22 12.23
CA LEU A 12 27.00 4.97 12.34
C LEU A 12 27.80 4.95 11.03
N ALA A 13 27.79 3.81 10.30
CA ALA A 13 28.55 3.68 9.05
C ALA A 13 27.83 4.30 7.83
N VAL A 14 26.50 4.42 7.88
CA VAL A 14 25.65 4.89 6.76
C VAL A 14 24.86 6.13 7.20
N PRO A 15 25.49 7.31 7.23
CA PRO A 15 24.88 8.54 7.71
C PRO A 15 23.94 9.13 6.66
N THR A 16 22.66 8.71 6.69
CA THR A 16 21.62 9.22 5.80
C THR A 16 21.19 10.63 6.17
N VAL A 17 20.77 11.41 5.18
CA VAL A 17 20.10 12.72 5.37
C VAL A 17 18.59 12.51 5.14
N PRO A 18 17.71 13.04 6.02
CA PRO A 18 16.27 12.96 5.81
C PRO A 18 15.85 13.71 4.54
N VAL A 19 15.01 13.06 3.71
CA VAL A 19 14.49 13.61 2.45
C VAL A 19 13.01 13.29 2.33
N SER A 20 12.23 14.11 1.60
CA SER A 20 10.78 13.89 1.39
C SER A 20 10.04 13.79 2.74
N ASP A 21 9.17 12.78 2.91
CA ASP A 21 8.39 12.54 4.14
C ASP A 21 9.29 12.47 5.39
N PHE A 22 10.50 11.92 5.27
CA PHE A 22 11.44 11.82 6.39
C PHE A 22 11.97 13.18 6.85
N ALA A 23 12.15 14.13 5.93
CA ALA A 23 12.47 15.51 6.25
C ALA A 23 11.29 16.18 6.96
N MET A 24 10.08 15.99 6.43
CA MET A 24 8.85 16.55 7.00
C MET A 24 8.57 16.03 8.41
N TYR A 25 8.76 14.73 8.69
CA TYR A 25 8.64 14.20 10.07
C TYR A 25 9.60 14.89 11.02
N ARG A 26 10.83 15.13 10.57
CA ARG A 26 11.84 15.81 11.39
C ARG A 26 11.52 17.28 11.59
N GLU A 27 11.10 17.98 10.56
CA GLU A 27 10.72 19.41 10.61
C GLU A 27 9.52 19.60 11.53
N SER A 28 8.47 18.77 11.39
CA SER A 28 7.31 18.79 12.28
C SER A 28 7.68 18.44 13.73
N ALA A 29 8.67 17.57 13.95
CA ALA A 29 9.16 17.26 15.29
C ALA A 29 9.94 18.42 15.91
N ASN A 30 10.76 19.12 15.13
CA ASN A 30 11.44 20.33 15.58
C ASN A 30 10.42 21.40 15.95
N TYR A 31 9.40 21.62 15.10
CA TYR A 31 8.33 22.56 15.36
C TYR A 31 7.55 22.20 16.64
N LEU A 32 7.16 20.94 16.80
CA LEU A 32 6.48 20.46 18.00
C LEU A 32 7.34 20.63 19.26
N SER A 33 8.65 20.39 19.16
CA SER A 33 9.60 20.56 20.27
C SER A 33 9.76 22.03 20.70
N GLU A 34 9.69 22.96 19.74
CA GLU A 34 9.88 24.39 19.95
C GLU A 34 8.59 25.07 20.43
N PHE A 35 7.45 24.78 19.79
CA PHE A 35 6.19 25.48 20.00
C PHE A 35 5.17 24.72 20.86
N GLY A 36 5.41 23.44 21.16
CA GLY A 36 4.51 22.61 21.99
C GLY A 36 3.23 22.12 21.28
N HIS A 37 3.06 22.41 20.00
CA HIS A 37 1.94 21.93 19.18
C HIS A 37 2.41 21.53 17.78
N LEU A 38 1.61 20.71 17.10
CA LEU A 38 1.90 20.33 15.72
C LEU A 38 1.67 21.52 14.77
N ASP A 39 2.51 21.61 13.76
CA ASP A 39 2.33 22.52 12.63
C ASP A 39 0.98 22.30 11.95
N GLY A 40 0.34 23.39 11.48
CA GLY A 40 -0.94 23.35 10.79
C GLY A 40 -0.94 22.49 9.53
N GLY A 41 0.21 22.42 8.84
CA GLY A 41 0.41 21.58 7.64
C GLY A 41 0.64 20.08 7.91
N PHE A 42 0.63 19.63 9.17
CA PHE A 42 0.88 18.24 9.50
C PHE A 42 -0.37 17.36 9.34
N ILE A 43 -0.35 16.49 8.37
CA ILE A 43 -1.49 15.66 7.91
C ILE A 43 -1.37 14.17 8.28
N TYR A 44 -0.29 13.73 8.94
CA TYR A 44 -0.04 12.33 9.28
C TYR A 44 -0.38 11.99 10.74
N MET A 45 -0.21 10.71 11.10
CA MET A 45 -0.33 10.29 12.49
C MET A 45 0.83 10.82 13.33
N PRO A 46 0.56 11.40 14.53
CA PRO A 46 1.55 12.19 15.26
C PRO A 46 2.50 11.38 16.13
N GLY A 47 2.26 10.09 16.36
CA GLY A 47 2.98 9.33 17.39
C GLY A 47 4.50 9.27 17.17
N PHE A 48 4.94 9.09 15.93
CA PHE A 48 6.38 9.06 15.64
C PHE A 48 7.00 10.46 15.74
N VAL A 49 6.29 11.49 15.26
CA VAL A 49 6.72 12.90 15.37
C VAL A 49 6.85 13.31 16.84
N ALA A 50 5.92 12.89 17.70
CA ALA A 50 5.99 13.14 19.14
C ALA A 50 7.23 12.50 19.78
N LEU A 51 7.60 11.27 19.38
CA LEU A 51 8.83 10.63 19.85
C LEU A 51 10.09 11.37 19.37
N LEU A 52 10.11 11.82 18.12
CA LEU A 52 11.21 12.61 17.56
C LEU A 52 11.33 13.96 18.28
N ALA A 53 10.19 14.61 18.54
CA ALA A 53 10.14 15.89 19.27
C ALA A 53 10.65 15.74 20.72
N TRP A 54 10.27 14.64 21.38
CA TRP A 54 10.79 14.34 22.72
C TRP A 54 12.32 14.17 22.72
N VAL A 55 12.89 13.45 21.73
CA VAL A 55 14.34 13.31 21.55
C VAL A 55 14.99 14.69 21.31
N GLN A 56 14.39 15.54 20.49
CA GLN A 56 14.86 16.89 20.19
C GLN A 56 14.83 17.78 21.43
N HIS A 57 13.72 17.75 22.18
CA HIS A 57 13.55 18.49 23.43
C HIS A 57 14.58 18.09 24.50
N ALA A 58 14.99 16.82 24.53
CA ALA A 58 16.06 16.31 25.37
C ALA A 58 17.49 16.69 24.88
N GLY A 59 17.61 17.54 23.88
CA GLY A 59 18.89 17.97 23.29
C GLY A 59 19.48 16.99 22.28
N GLY A 60 18.74 15.96 21.86
CA GLY A 60 19.20 14.96 20.89
C GLY A 60 19.10 15.47 19.44
N GLY A 61 20.20 15.42 18.70
CA GLY A 61 20.24 15.74 17.27
C GLY A 61 19.79 14.58 16.37
N LEU A 62 20.05 14.70 15.05
CA LEU A 62 19.65 13.73 14.04
C LEU A 62 20.11 12.29 14.35
N LEU A 63 21.33 12.11 14.88
CA LEU A 63 21.81 10.79 15.25
C LEU A 63 20.94 10.16 16.35
N ALA A 64 20.60 10.93 17.38
CA ALA A 64 19.73 10.45 18.46
C ALA A 64 18.34 10.06 17.95
N GLN A 65 17.78 10.83 17.01
CA GLN A 65 16.51 10.50 16.35
C GLN A 65 16.61 9.20 15.55
N LYS A 66 17.74 8.92 14.87
CA LYS A 66 17.98 7.65 14.16
C LYS A 66 18.14 6.46 15.11
N LEU A 67 18.64 6.67 16.33
CA LEU A 67 18.74 5.62 17.34
C LEU A 67 17.35 5.06 17.73
N LEU A 68 16.26 5.81 17.52
CA LEU A 68 14.90 5.23 17.61
C LEU A 68 14.71 4.10 16.61
N GLY A 69 15.22 4.22 15.37
CA GLY A 69 15.21 3.14 14.38
C GLY A 69 15.97 1.90 14.87
N VAL A 70 17.11 2.10 15.54
CA VAL A 70 17.88 1.00 16.16
C VAL A 70 17.07 0.34 17.29
N ALA A 71 16.44 1.15 18.15
CA ALA A 71 15.63 0.67 19.27
C ALA A 71 14.41 -0.13 18.78
N PHE A 72 13.62 0.43 17.85
CA PHE A 72 12.46 -0.24 17.26
C PHE A 72 12.85 -1.51 16.50
N GLY A 73 13.91 -1.48 15.69
CA GLY A 73 14.38 -2.67 14.99
C GLY A 73 14.85 -3.78 15.96
N THR A 74 15.42 -3.41 17.10
CA THR A 74 15.80 -4.35 18.17
C THR A 74 14.56 -4.91 18.87
N LEU A 75 13.60 -4.06 19.21
CA LEU A 75 12.30 -4.45 19.78
C LEU A 75 11.57 -5.42 18.84
N GLY A 76 11.49 -5.08 17.54
CA GLY A 76 10.89 -5.94 16.53
C GLY A 76 11.55 -7.31 16.43
N THR A 77 12.88 -7.37 16.52
CA THR A 77 13.62 -8.64 16.54
C THR A 77 13.25 -9.49 17.76
N ALA A 78 13.20 -8.90 18.96
CA ALA A 78 12.82 -9.60 20.17
C ALA A 78 11.35 -10.06 20.14
N ALA A 79 10.46 -9.21 19.63
CA ALA A 79 9.05 -9.52 19.47
C ALA A 79 8.83 -10.67 18.46
N MET A 80 9.50 -10.64 17.31
CA MET A 80 9.39 -11.70 16.30
C MET A 80 10.00 -13.02 16.78
N PHE A 81 11.08 -12.97 17.59
CA PHE A 81 11.54 -14.16 18.30
C PHE A 81 10.43 -14.74 19.19
N ALA A 82 9.77 -13.92 20.01
CA ALA A 82 8.69 -14.36 20.88
C ALA A 82 7.49 -14.93 20.11
N VAL A 83 7.09 -14.28 18.99
CA VAL A 83 6.05 -14.77 18.08
C VAL A 83 6.43 -16.16 17.56
N ALA A 84 7.60 -16.29 16.95
CA ALA A 84 8.06 -17.55 16.38
C ALA A 84 8.24 -18.64 17.44
N TYR A 85 8.78 -18.29 18.61
CA TYR A 85 8.92 -19.23 19.73
C TYR A 85 7.58 -19.82 20.15
N LYS A 86 6.53 -19.00 20.25
CA LYS A 86 5.19 -19.46 20.67
C LYS A 86 4.41 -20.19 19.57
N LEU A 87 4.65 -19.85 18.30
CA LEU A 87 3.92 -20.46 17.19
C LEU A 87 4.61 -21.70 16.61
N LEU A 88 5.93 -21.85 16.80
CA LEU A 88 6.74 -22.91 16.22
C LEU A 88 7.28 -23.94 17.25
N ASP A 89 7.18 -23.65 18.57
CA ASP A 89 7.58 -24.62 19.62
C ASP A 89 6.58 -25.77 19.66
N ASP A 90 7.04 -26.98 19.31
CA ASP A 90 6.23 -28.22 19.23
C ASP A 90 5.89 -28.85 20.57
N ARG A 91 6.26 -28.23 21.71
CA ARG A 91 6.04 -28.82 23.04
C ARG A 91 4.56 -29.04 23.39
N ASP A 92 3.64 -28.38 22.72
CA ASP A 92 2.20 -28.59 22.86
C ASP A 92 1.63 -29.67 21.90
N ALA A 93 2.42 -30.20 20.99
CA ALA A 93 2.05 -31.32 20.15
C ALA A 93 2.47 -32.63 20.88
N THR A 94 1.49 -33.26 21.50
CA THR A 94 1.61 -34.59 22.15
C THR A 94 2.02 -35.63 21.10
N THR A 95 3.31 -35.80 20.90
CA THR A 95 3.90 -37.00 20.30
C THR A 95 5.11 -37.40 21.10
N ASP A 96 4.96 -38.47 21.87
CA ASP A 96 5.92 -39.09 22.82
C ASP A 96 7.18 -39.66 22.16
N ALA A 97 7.63 -39.18 21.03
CA ALA A 97 8.80 -39.73 20.36
C ALA A 97 9.77 -38.64 19.86
N ALA A 98 10.38 -37.91 20.80
CA ALA A 98 11.54 -37.10 20.45
C ALA A 98 12.80 -37.96 20.60
N PRO A 99 13.64 -38.17 19.56
CA PRO A 99 14.86 -38.95 19.67
C PRO A 99 15.86 -38.29 20.64
N PRO A 100 16.55 -39.07 21.47
CA PRO A 100 17.41 -38.59 22.57
C PRO A 100 18.61 -37.73 22.15
N ALA A 101 19.07 -37.84 20.89
CA ALA A 101 20.20 -37.07 20.38
C ALA A 101 19.93 -35.54 20.22
N THR A 102 18.67 -35.10 20.27
CA THR A 102 18.31 -33.67 20.14
C THR A 102 18.29 -32.92 21.47
N ALA A 103 18.40 -33.62 22.60
CA ALA A 103 18.25 -33.04 23.93
C ALA A 103 19.38 -32.08 24.32
N ALA A 104 20.62 -32.32 23.89
CA ALA A 104 21.77 -31.49 24.24
C ALA A 104 21.70 -30.11 23.56
N TRP A 105 21.39 -30.05 22.28
CA TRP A 105 21.22 -28.79 21.55
C TRP A 105 19.98 -27.98 21.99
N ARG A 106 18.91 -28.68 22.40
CA ARG A 106 17.69 -28.05 22.95
C ARG A 106 17.91 -27.32 24.28
N ARG A 107 18.97 -27.65 25.02
CA ARG A 107 19.35 -26.91 26.23
C ARG A 107 19.92 -25.53 25.92
N PHE A 108 20.62 -25.38 24.78
CA PHE A 108 21.23 -24.12 24.34
C PHE A 108 20.38 -23.34 23.36
N CYS A 109 19.53 -24.02 22.58
CA CYS A 109 18.66 -23.40 21.58
C CYS A 109 17.28 -24.08 21.60
N PRO A 110 16.36 -23.62 22.48
CA PRO A 110 15.08 -24.30 22.72
C PRO A 110 14.16 -24.36 21.52
N CYS A 111 14.28 -23.40 20.56
CA CYS A 111 13.53 -23.37 19.31
C CYS A 111 14.40 -22.78 18.19
N PRO A 112 15.11 -23.62 17.39
CA PRO A 112 15.97 -23.16 16.31
C PRO A 112 15.25 -22.27 15.28
N GLN A 113 13.98 -22.55 14.99
CA GLN A 113 13.17 -21.76 14.07
C GLN A 113 12.90 -20.35 14.61
N ALA A 114 12.72 -20.19 15.93
CA ALA A 114 12.57 -18.87 16.53
C ALA A 114 13.87 -18.06 16.44
N VAL A 115 15.01 -18.71 16.64
CA VAL A 115 16.33 -18.08 16.44
C VAL A 115 16.53 -17.71 14.98
N ALA A 116 16.19 -18.59 14.03
CA ALA A 116 16.26 -18.30 12.60
C ALA A 116 15.37 -17.09 12.22
N THR A 117 14.14 -17.03 12.73
CA THR A 117 13.24 -15.87 12.55
C THR A 117 13.88 -14.57 13.05
N ALA A 118 14.44 -14.60 14.25
CA ALA A 118 15.10 -13.43 14.84
C ALA A 118 16.35 -13.00 14.05
N LEU A 119 17.15 -13.96 13.58
CA LEU A 119 18.32 -13.68 12.74
C LEU A 119 17.95 -13.11 11.39
N LEU A 120 16.92 -13.66 10.73
CA LEU A 120 16.39 -13.12 9.47
C LEU A 120 15.96 -11.66 9.65
N PHE A 121 15.21 -11.35 10.71
CA PHE A 121 14.81 -9.98 10.99
C PHE A 121 16.01 -9.08 11.40
N ALA A 122 16.96 -9.60 12.15
CA ALA A 122 18.13 -8.84 12.60
C ALA A 122 19.05 -8.46 11.45
N LEU A 123 19.23 -9.35 10.47
CA LEU A 123 20.15 -9.22 9.34
C LEU A 123 19.45 -8.82 8.03
N TRP A 124 18.17 -8.59 8.06
CA TRP A 124 17.35 -8.21 6.91
C TRP A 124 17.87 -6.92 6.25
N PRO A 125 18.30 -6.96 4.96
CA PRO A 125 18.93 -5.81 4.31
C PRO A 125 18.05 -4.56 4.29
N ALA A 126 16.77 -4.71 3.93
CA ALA A 126 15.84 -3.59 3.92
C ALA A 126 15.57 -3.05 5.34
N GLY A 127 15.41 -3.92 6.33
CA GLY A 127 15.24 -3.54 7.73
C GLY A 127 16.44 -2.80 8.31
N LEU A 128 17.67 -3.17 7.91
CA LEU A 128 18.90 -2.46 8.28
C LEU A 128 18.96 -1.09 7.58
N ALA A 129 18.67 -1.05 6.29
CA ALA A 129 18.70 0.16 5.50
C ALA A 129 17.70 1.21 6.04
N ILE A 130 16.46 0.79 6.32
CA ILE A 130 15.41 1.67 6.86
C ILE A 130 15.69 2.10 8.31
N ALA A 131 16.46 1.34 9.09
CA ALA A 131 16.83 1.76 10.44
C ALA A 131 17.68 3.05 10.47
N SER A 132 18.34 3.40 9.37
CA SER A 132 19.13 4.65 9.26
C SER A 132 18.34 5.88 8.85
N VAL A 133 17.05 5.75 8.50
CA VAL A 133 16.17 6.86 8.14
C VAL A 133 15.21 7.23 9.26
N VAL A 134 14.79 8.49 9.31
CA VAL A 134 13.80 8.99 10.28
C VAL A 134 12.41 8.77 9.72
N GLY A 135 11.92 7.52 9.76
CA GLY A 135 10.67 7.13 9.13
C GLY A 135 9.79 6.22 9.98
N THR A 136 8.52 6.16 9.65
CA THR A 136 7.48 5.40 10.38
C THR A 136 7.44 3.91 10.05
N ASP A 137 8.09 3.47 8.98
CA ASP A 137 7.96 2.11 8.45
C ASP A 137 8.45 1.04 9.44
N LEU A 138 9.69 1.17 9.92
CA LEU A 138 10.28 0.22 10.87
C LEU A 138 9.64 0.31 12.27
N PRO A 139 9.36 1.50 12.85
CA PRO A 139 8.60 1.63 14.08
C PRO A 139 7.23 0.93 14.03
N ALA A 140 6.45 1.14 12.96
CA ALA A 140 5.15 0.49 12.80
C ALA A 140 5.27 -1.04 12.71
N ALA A 141 6.23 -1.55 11.92
CA ALA A 141 6.49 -2.98 11.85
C ALA A 141 6.87 -3.57 13.22
N ALA A 142 7.74 -2.88 13.97
CA ALA A 142 8.16 -3.32 15.30
C ALA A 142 7.01 -3.33 16.33
N LEU A 143 6.13 -2.32 16.29
CA LEU A 143 4.95 -2.25 17.17
C LEU A 143 3.90 -3.31 16.80
N LEU A 144 3.71 -3.61 15.51
CA LEU A 144 2.89 -4.74 15.08
C LEU A 144 3.47 -6.07 15.59
N ALA A 145 4.80 -6.26 15.47
CA ALA A 145 5.46 -7.44 16.01
C ALA A 145 5.25 -7.56 17.53
N LEU A 146 5.37 -6.43 18.27
CA LEU A 146 5.12 -6.39 19.71
C LEU A 146 3.65 -6.75 20.03
N ALA A 147 2.70 -6.21 19.30
CA ALA A 147 1.28 -6.53 19.47
C ALA A 147 1.04 -8.03 19.30
N LEU A 148 1.55 -8.63 18.23
CA LEU A 148 1.44 -10.06 17.99
C LEU A 148 2.17 -10.88 19.08
N ALA A 149 3.34 -10.44 19.53
CA ALA A 149 4.06 -11.10 20.62
C ALA A 149 3.23 -11.10 21.92
N LEU A 150 2.60 -10.00 22.27
CA LEU A 150 1.70 -9.90 23.42
C LEU A 150 0.48 -10.83 23.27
N LEU A 151 -0.13 -10.87 22.08
CA LEU A 151 -1.25 -11.75 21.78
C LEU A 151 -0.88 -13.23 21.99
N VAL A 152 0.23 -13.68 21.38
CA VAL A 152 0.62 -15.10 21.40
C VAL A 152 1.25 -15.54 22.73
N THR A 153 1.82 -14.61 23.52
CA THR A 153 2.43 -14.94 24.83
C THR A 153 1.42 -14.90 25.96
N LEU A 154 0.58 -13.88 26.02
CA LEU A 154 -0.41 -13.69 27.09
C LEU A 154 -1.72 -14.43 26.81
N GLY A 155 -2.16 -14.43 25.55
CA GLY A 155 -3.46 -14.96 25.13
C GLY A 155 -3.73 -16.40 25.55
N PRO A 156 -2.79 -17.35 25.47
CA PRO A 156 -3.03 -18.73 25.88
C PRO A 156 -3.42 -18.90 27.35
N ARG A 157 -2.84 -18.11 28.25
CA ARG A 157 -3.06 -18.21 29.71
C ARG A 157 -4.10 -17.22 30.22
N ARG A 158 -4.13 -16.01 29.64
CA ARG A 158 -5.00 -14.89 30.06
C ARG A 158 -5.62 -14.23 28.82
N PRO A 159 -6.68 -14.83 28.20
CA PRO A 159 -7.18 -14.42 26.91
C PRO A 159 -7.59 -12.93 26.85
N LEU A 160 -8.30 -12.43 27.88
CA LEU A 160 -8.70 -11.03 27.93
C LEU A 160 -7.49 -10.09 28.05
N ALA A 161 -6.54 -10.40 28.93
CA ALA A 161 -5.32 -9.61 29.08
C ALA A 161 -4.49 -9.62 27.80
N GLY A 162 -4.41 -10.76 27.09
CA GLY A 162 -3.77 -10.88 25.80
C GLY A 162 -4.46 -10.04 24.71
N ALA A 163 -5.80 -10.03 24.69
CA ALA A 163 -6.58 -9.21 23.76
C ALA A 163 -6.41 -7.71 24.03
N LEU A 164 -6.49 -7.28 25.30
CA LEU A 164 -6.30 -5.89 25.70
C LEU A 164 -4.86 -5.39 25.42
N ALA A 165 -3.85 -6.19 25.78
CA ALA A 165 -2.44 -5.85 25.54
C ALA A 165 -2.11 -5.78 24.03
N PHE A 166 -2.65 -6.72 23.24
CA PHE A 166 -2.58 -6.67 21.78
C PHE A 166 -3.22 -5.38 21.25
N GLY A 167 -4.45 -5.08 21.67
CA GLY A 167 -5.17 -3.88 21.23
C GLY A 167 -4.46 -2.58 21.61
N ALA A 168 -3.93 -2.49 22.84
CA ALA A 168 -3.15 -1.33 23.26
C ALA A 168 -1.89 -1.13 22.40
N ALA A 169 -1.14 -2.21 22.11
CA ALA A 169 0.02 -2.15 21.23
C ALA A 169 -0.36 -1.82 19.77
N MET A 170 -1.53 -2.32 19.28
CA MET A 170 -2.08 -1.92 17.98
C MET A 170 -2.47 -0.44 17.96
N GLY A 171 -2.99 0.10 19.05
CA GLY A 171 -3.25 1.53 19.20
C GLY A 171 -1.98 2.37 19.09
N LEU A 172 -0.89 1.95 19.76
CA LEU A 172 0.43 2.58 19.61
C LEU A 172 0.97 2.46 18.17
N CYS A 173 0.75 1.31 17.53
CA CYS A 173 1.10 1.12 16.11
C CYS A 173 0.30 2.08 15.22
N ALA A 174 -1.00 2.25 15.48
CA ALA A 174 -1.87 3.15 14.74
C ALA A 174 -1.50 4.64 14.97
N TRP A 175 -1.00 5.01 16.15
CA TRP A 175 -0.41 6.34 16.39
C TRP A 175 0.78 6.64 15.47
N VAL A 176 1.46 5.60 15.00
CA VAL A 176 2.59 5.73 14.05
C VAL A 176 2.10 5.63 12.60
N ARG A 177 1.16 4.70 12.32
CA ARG A 177 0.57 4.49 10.99
C ARG A 177 -0.89 4.05 11.11
N ALA A 178 -1.79 4.85 10.58
CA ALA A 178 -3.24 4.63 10.65
C ALA A 178 -3.70 3.26 10.11
N VAL A 179 -2.97 2.68 9.14
CA VAL A 179 -3.25 1.35 8.57
C VAL A 179 -3.33 0.23 9.62
N ALA A 180 -2.71 0.40 10.78
CA ALA A 180 -2.77 -0.58 11.86
C ALA A 180 -4.16 -0.68 12.52
N LEU A 181 -4.97 0.38 12.48
CA LEU A 181 -6.28 0.41 13.14
C LEU A 181 -7.21 -0.74 12.67
N PRO A 182 -7.53 -0.91 11.39
CA PRO A 182 -8.40 -1.99 10.94
C PRO A 182 -7.78 -3.38 11.15
N LEU A 183 -6.46 -3.49 11.20
CA LEU A 183 -5.77 -4.76 11.41
C LEU A 183 -6.01 -5.34 12.82
N SER A 184 -6.38 -4.51 13.79
CA SER A 184 -6.69 -4.98 15.15
C SER A 184 -7.83 -6.00 15.18
N ALA A 185 -8.77 -5.94 14.23
CA ALA A 185 -9.86 -6.89 14.08
C ALA A 185 -9.41 -8.30 13.62
N LEU A 186 -8.23 -8.42 13.00
CA LEU A 186 -7.71 -9.69 12.49
C LEU A 186 -7.27 -10.66 13.60
N ALA A 187 -7.20 -10.20 14.85
CA ALA A 187 -6.98 -11.07 16.01
C ALA A 187 -8.03 -12.20 16.11
N ILE A 188 -9.21 -12.03 15.49
CA ILE A 188 -10.23 -13.08 15.43
C ILE A 188 -9.68 -14.38 14.81
N GLY A 189 -8.84 -14.27 13.78
CA GLY A 189 -8.20 -15.42 13.14
C GLY A 189 -7.32 -16.22 14.10
N TYR A 190 -6.58 -15.53 14.95
CA TYR A 190 -5.77 -16.18 16.00
C TYR A 190 -6.65 -16.90 17.05
N TRP A 191 -7.72 -16.25 17.53
CA TRP A 191 -8.62 -16.85 18.50
C TRP A 191 -9.35 -18.08 17.95
N LEU A 192 -9.79 -18.04 16.70
CA LEU A 192 -10.39 -19.19 16.01
C LEU A 192 -9.37 -20.32 15.79
N ALA A 193 -8.14 -19.98 15.38
CA ALA A 193 -7.05 -20.93 15.27
C ALA A 193 -6.71 -21.62 16.61
N ARG A 194 -6.91 -20.91 17.74
CA ARG A 194 -6.82 -21.44 19.11
C ARG A 194 -8.08 -22.21 19.55
N ARG A 195 -9.01 -22.48 18.62
CA ARG A 195 -10.27 -23.22 18.87
C ARG A 195 -11.17 -22.57 19.93
N GLN A 196 -11.10 -21.25 20.10
CA GLN A 196 -12.08 -20.55 20.89
C GLN A 196 -13.45 -20.60 20.18
N LYS A 197 -14.54 -20.70 20.96
CA LYS A 197 -15.90 -20.60 20.41
C LYS A 197 -16.07 -19.28 19.65
N PRO A 198 -16.76 -19.24 18.50
CA PRO A 198 -16.84 -18.04 17.66
C PRO A 198 -17.28 -16.77 18.40
N LEU A 199 -18.30 -16.86 19.27
CA LEU A 199 -18.75 -15.73 20.07
C LEU A 199 -17.63 -15.23 21.01
N ARG A 200 -16.90 -16.13 21.68
CA ARG A 200 -15.80 -15.76 22.56
C ARG A 200 -14.65 -15.14 21.78
N ALA A 201 -14.33 -15.67 20.58
CA ALA A 201 -13.33 -15.11 19.69
C ALA A 201 -13.73 -13.68 19.26
N ALA A 202 -15.00 -13.45 18.92
CA ALA A 202 -15.54 -12.14 18.59
C ALA A 202 -15.45 -11.16 19.77
N LEU A 203 -15.84 -11.59 20.98
CA LEU A 203 -15.77 -10.76 22.19
C LEU A 203 -14.34 -10.38 22.57
N LEU A 204 -13.38 -11.32 22.48
CA LEU A 204 -11.96 -11.03 22.72
C LEU A 204 -11.42 -10.06 21.67
N THR A 205 -11.79 -10.24 20.42
CA THR A 205 -11.40 -9.31 19.35
C THR A 205 -11.99 -7.93 19.57
N ALA A 206 -13.27 -7.84 19.92
CA ALA A 206 -13.93 -6.57 20.25
C ALA A 206 -13.25 -5.85 21.44
N ALA A 207 -12.84 -6.60 22.48
CA ALA A 207 -12.06 -6.04 23.59
C ALA A 207 -10.70 -5.49 23.13
N GLY A 208 -10.02 -6.20 22.21
CA GLY A 208 -8.77 -5.71 21.59
C GLY A 208 -8.98 -4.44 20.76
N VAL A 209 -10.01 -4.42 19.91
CA VAL A 209 -10.38 -3.23 19.11
C VAL A 209 -10.73 -2.05 20.03
N ALA A 210 -11.50 -2.29 21.09
CA ALA A 210 -11.84 -1.26 22.06
C ALA A 210 -10.57 -0.68 22.74
N ALA A 211 -9.62 -1.54 23.13
CA ALA A 211 -8.35 -1.09 23.68
C ALA A 211 -7.53 -0.26 22.66
N THR A 212 -7.56 -0.63 21.37
CA THR A 212 -6.95 0.15 20.29
C THR A 212 -7.56 1.56 20.21
N LEU A 213 -8.90 1.64 20.22
CA LEU A 213 -9.62 2.92 20.15
C LEU A 213 -9.40 3.78 21.40
N VAL A 214 -9.32 3.17 22.58
CA VAL A 214 -9.01 3.89 23.84
C VAL A 214 -7.63 4.55 23.76
N VAL A 215 -6.63 3.84 23.23
CA VAL A 215 -5.29 4.42 23.03
C VAL A 215 -5.33 5.58 22.02
N LEU A 216 -6.16 5.50 20.97
CA LEU A 216 -6.32 6.54 19.96
C LEU A 216 -7.27 7.69 20.39
N LEU A 217 -7.98 7.54 21.51
CA LEU A 217 -9.01 8.50 21.94
C LEU A 217 -8.50 9.94 22.03
N PRO A 218 -7.31 10.24 22.55
CA PRO A 218 -6.80 11.62 22.58
C PRO A 218 -6.73 12.25 21.19
N TRP A 219 -6.37 11.47 20.15
CA TRP A 219 -6.31 11.91 18.76
C TRP A 219 -7.72 12.16 18.19
N GLY A 220 -8.65 11.22 18.43
CA GLY A 220 -10.04 11.38 18.03
C GLY A 220 -10.71 12.59 18.68
N VAL A 221 -10.44 12.86 19.96
CA VAL A 221 -10.95 14.07 20.66
C VAL A 221 -10.36 15.35 20.05
N ARG A 222 -9.07 15.34 19.66
CA ARG A 222 -8.46 16.47 18.94
C ARG A 222 -9.22 16.75 17.63
N HIS A 223 -9.46 15.72 16.80
CA HIS A 223 -10.21 15.88 15.56
C HIS A 223 -11.64 16.39 15.81
N LEU A 224 -12.33 15.83 16.80
CA LEU A 224 -13.67 16.30 17.17
C LEU A 224 -13.69 17.80 17.51
N ARG A 225 -12.67 18.30 18.22
CA ARG A 225 -12.55 19.72 18.56
C ARG A 225 -12.19 20.60 17.37
N GLN A 226 -11.41 20.10 16.41
CA GLN A 226 -10.92 20.89 15.27
C GLN A 226 -11.89 20.89 14.08
N SER A 227 -12.50 19.75 13.78
CA SER A 227 -13.33 19.56 12.57
C SER A 227 -14.80 19.26 12.87
N GLY A 228 -15.18 19.09 14.17
CA GLY A 228 -16.52 18.67 14.56
C GLY A 228 -16.82 17.19 14.29
N ALA A 229 -15.85 16.40 13.79
CA ALA A 229 -16.03 14.99 13.45
C ALA A 229 -15.08 14.10 14.28
N LEU A 230 -15.62 13.00 14.82
CA LEU A 230 -14.83 12.01 15.54
C LEU A 230 -14.28 10.96 14.57
N TYR A 231 -12.97 10.96 14.37
CA TYR A 231 -12.25 9.93 13.62
C TYR A 231 -10.86 9.70 14.21
N PHE A 232 -10.26 8.53 13.93
CA PHE A 232 -9.05 8.04 14.60
C PHE A 232 -7.87 7.84 13.64
N THR A 233 -8.04 8.26 12.39
CA THR A 233 -7.00 8.22 11.35
C THR A 233 -6.41 9.61 11.13
N ASP A 234 -5.45 9.70 10.21
CA ASP A 234 -4.88 10.97 9.74
C ASP A 234 -5.80 11.66 8.69
N ASP A 235 -5.46 12.89 8.33
CA ASP A 235 -6.12 13.70 7.30
C ASP A 235 -5.44 13.52 5.92
N HIS A 236 -4.96 12.30 5.65
CA HIS A 236 -4.22 11.98 4.42
C HIS A 236 -4.77 10.74 3.69
N GLY A 237 -5.75 10.06 4.25
CA GLY A 237 -6.31 8.83 3.71
C GLY A 237 -7.01 9.03 2.37
N GLY A 238 -7.78 10.11 2.21
CA GLY A 238 -8.47 10.47 0.98
C GLY A 238 -7.51 10.87 -0.12
N ILE A 239 -6.49 11.66 0.22
CA ILE A 239 -5.42 12.03 -0.71
C ILE A 239 -4.68 10.78 -1.17
N THR A 240 -4.37 9.86 -0.25
CA THR A 240 -3.74 8.57 -0.55
C THR A 240 -4.61 7.69 -1.46
N ALA A 241 -5.92 7.66 -1.23
CA ALA A 241 -6.87 6.96 -2.09
C ALA A 241 -6.91 7.57 -3.49
N LEU A 242 -6.90 8.89 -3.60
CA LEU A 242 -6.92 9.59 -4.87
C LEU A 242 -5.60 9.43 -5.65
N ILE A 243 -4.45 9.43 -4.98
CA ILE A 243 -3.15 9.11 -5.59
C ILE A 243 -3.23 7.76 -6.32
N GLY A 244 -3.79 6.76 -5.65
CA GLY A 244 -3.88 5.42 -6.19
C GLY A 244 -5.06 5.16 -7.11
N SER A 245 -6.06 6.04 -7.17
CA SER A 245 -7.33 5.77 -7.84
C SER A 245 -7.86 7.00 -8.56
N ASN A 246 -7.16 7.35 -9.64
CA ASN A 246 -7.55 8.40 -10.56
C ASN A 246 -7.25 7.96 -12.00
N PRO A 247 -7.82 8.65 -13.03
CA PRO A 247 -7.65 8.27 -14.43
C PRO A 247 -6.21 8.19 -14.91
N ASN A 248 -5.33 8.99 -14.31
CA ASN A 248 -3.91 9.07 -14.65
C ASN A 248 -3.02 8.30 -13.68
N SER A 249 -3.62 7.54 -12.76
CA SER A 249 -2.84 6.80 -11.78
C SER A 249 -2.03 5.67 -12.43
N GLU A 250 -0.78 5.63 -12.07
CA GLU A 250 0.11 4.50 -12.35
C GLU A 250 0.33 3.63 -11.10
N GLY A 251 -0.50 3.81 -10.06
CA GLY A 251 -0.41 3.09 -8.79
C GLY A 251 0.61 3.67 -7.81
N THR A 252 1.34 4.73 -8.18
CA THR A 252 2.30 5.45 -7.34
C THR A 252 2.01 6.94 -7.33
N TYR A 253 2.69 7.68 -6.44
CA TYR A 253 2.58 9.14 -6.39
C TYR A 253 3.13 9.79 -7.67
N THR A 254 2.35 10.70 -8.25
CA THR A 254 2.75 11.56 -9.37
C THR A 254 2.49 13.03 -9.02
N ARG A 255 3.38 13.94 -9.44
CA ARG A 255 3.20 15.38 -9.22
C ARG A 255 1.96 15.93 -9.94
N ALA A 256 1.53 15.29 -11.02
CA ALA A 256 0.33 15.62 -11.76
C ALA A 256 -0.94 15.57 -10.89
N LEU A 257 -0.94 14.77 -9.81
CA LEU A 257 -2.06 14.68 -8.89
C LEU A 257 -2.39 16.02 -8.23
N ASN A 258 -1.38 16.73 -7.72
CA ASN A 258 -1.61 18.01 -7.02
C ASN A 258 -2.26 19.01 -7.95
N ARG A 259 -1.79 19.10 -9.20
CA ARG A 259 -2.40 19.95 -10.22
C ARG A 259 -3.84 19.52 -10.53
N MET A 260 -4.05 18.22 -10.76
CA MET A 260 -5.39 17.68 -11.03
C MET A 260 -6.36 17.98 -9.88
N PHE A 261 -5.93 17.79 -8.63
CA PHE A 261 -6.76 18.08 -7.47
C PHE A 261 -7.09 19.57 -7.38
N THR A 262 -6.10 20.44 -7.60
CA THR A 262 -6.29 21.89 -7.58
C THR A 262 -7.24 22.33 -8.71
N ASP A 263 -7.08 21.80 -9.89
CA ASP A 263 -7.93 22.13 -11.05
C ASP A 263 -9.39 21.68 -10.81
N VAL A 264 -9.61 20.56 -10.13
CA VAL A 264 -10.96 20.02 -9.84
C VAL A 264 -11.64 20.73 -8.67
N THR A 265 -10.90 21.01 -7.61
CA THR A 265 -11.47 21.45 -6.32
C THR A 265 -11.27 22.94 -6.06
N GLY A 266 -10.38 23.60 -6.81
CA GLY A 266 -9.89 24.95 -6.53
C GLY A 266 -9.01 25.03 -5.28
N ARG A 267 -8.59 23.89 -4.71
CA ARG A 267 -7.78 23.76 -3.50
C ARG A 267 -6.51 22.98 -3.78
N SER A 268 -5.42 23.32 -3.10
CA SER A 268 -4.25 22.46 -3.04
C SER A 268 -4.51 21.25 -2.12
N VAL A 269 -3.81 20.14 -2.34
CA VAL A 269 -3.82 18.99 -1.41
C VAL A 269 -3.25 19.34 -0.02
N LEU A 270 -2.60 20.50 0.10
CA LEU A 270 -2.02 21.02 1.34
C LEU A 270 -2.84 22.15 1.97
N ASP A 271 -3.98 22.54 1.37
CA ASP A 271 -4.80 23.64 1.90
C ASP A 271 -5.57 23.23 3.16
N GLU A 272 -5.64 24.14 4.09
CA GLU A 272 -6.48 24.01 5.29
C GLU A 272 -7.94 24.42 5.00
N PRO A 273 -8.92 23.83 5.70
CA PRO A 273 -8.74 22.75 6.67
C PRO A 273 -8.50 21.40 5.98
N HIS A 274 -7.48 20.68 6.41
CA HIS A 274 -7.05 19.41 5.81
C HIS A 274 -8.15 18.35 5.78
N HIS A 275 -9.02 18.32 6.78
CA HIS A 275 -10.16 17.41 6.83
C HIS A 275 -11.09 17.55 5.61
N ASP A 276 -11.41 18.78 5.21
CA ASP A 276 -12.28 19.03 4.05
C ASP A 276 -11.58 18.63 2.75
N THR A 277 -10.29 18.90 2.65
CA THR A 277 -9.45 18.52 1.52
C THR A 277 -9.37 16.99 1.40
N ASP A 278 -9.17 16.28 2.49
CA ASP A 278 -9.15 14.82 2.53
C ASP A 278 -10.51 14.22 2.17
N ARG A 279 -11.62 14.78 2.69
CA ARG A 279 -12.99 14.38 2.31
C ARG A 279 -13.28 14.56 0.82
N ALA A 280 -12.84 15.69 0.24
CA ALA A 280 -13.00 15.93 -1.19
C ALA A 280 -12.21 14.90 -2.00
N ALA A 281 -10.98 14.59 -1.59
CA ALA A 281 -10.17 13.58 -2.23
C ALA A 281 -10.79 12.17 -2.14
N TYR A 282 -11.35 11.79 -0.98
CA TYR A 282 -12.12 10.55 -0.84
C TYR A 282 -13.36 10.51 -1.74
N ALA A 283 -14.08 11.60 -1.86
CA ALA A 283 -15.27 11.67 -2.71
C ALA A 283 -14.90 11.40 -4.18
N ILE A 284 -13.84 12.03 -4.68
CA ILE A 284 -13.35 11.83 -6.04
C ILE A 284 -12.86 10.38 -6.25
N ALA A 285 -12.04 9.86 -5.34
CA ALA A 285 -11.52 8.50 -5.43
C ALA A 285 -12.65 7.45 -5.41
N ARG A 286 -13.61 7.61 -4.49
CA ARG A 286 -14.78 6.71 -4.37
C ARG A 286 -15.64 6.74 -5.62
N GLU A 287 -15.82 7.90 -6.20
CA GLU A 287 -16.55 8.06 -7.45
C GLU A 287 -15.90 7.27 -8.56
N TRP A 288 -14.57 7.38 -8.67
CA TRP A 288 -13.78 6.64 -9.63
C TRP A 288 -13.92 5.12 -9.47
N PHE A 289 -13.82 4.59 -8.26
CA PHE A 289 -14.05 3.16 -7.98
C PHE A 289 -15.43 2.66 -8.40
N ARG A 290 -16.46 3.48 -8.22
CA ARG A 290 -17.84 3.10 -8.55
C ARG A 290 -18.11 3.03 -10.04
N PHE A 291 -17.48 3.89 -10.80
CA PHE A 291 -17.79 4.02 -12.22
C PHE A 291 -16.93 3.11 -13.09
N GLU A 292 -15.70 2.82 -12.67
CA GLU A 292 -14.76 2.00 -13.42
C GLU A 292 -14.16 0.90 -12.57
N PRO A 293 -14.97 -0.04 -12.07
CA PRO A 293 -14.47 -1.11 -11.21
C PRO A 293 -13.45 -2.02 -11.93
N ALA A 294 -13.59 -2.21 -13.25
CA ALA A 294 -12.64 -2.97 -14.05
C ALA A 294 -11.28 -2.28 -14.15
N TYR A 295 -11.26 -0.95 -14.33
CA TYR A 295 -10.02 -0.18 -14.31
C TYR A 295 -9.38 -0.21 -12.91
N ALA A 296 -10.17 -0.04 -11.85
CA ALA A 296 -9.71 -0.12 -10.46
C ALA A 296 -9.09 -1.49 -10.16
N LEU A 297 -9.68 -2.58 -10.66
CA LEU A 297 -9.11 -3.93 -10.54
C LEU A 297 -7.78 -4.06 -11.29
N GLY A 298 -7.70 -3.54 -12.52
CA GLY A 298 -6.45 -3.49 -13.28
C GLY A 298 -5.36 -2.65 -12.60
N LEU A 299 -5.73 -1.54 -11.93
CA LEU A 299 -4.80 -0.78 -11.09
C LEU A 299 -4.39 -1.55 -9.84
N ALA A 300 -5.28 -2.29 -9.21
CA ALA A 300 -4.96 -3.09 -8.03
C ALA A 300 -3.90 -4.15 -8.33
N THR A 301 -3.95 -4.82 -9.49
CA THR A 301 -2.89 -5.77 -9.91
C THR A 301 -1.55 -5.08 -10.11
N LEU A 302 -1.52 -3.91 -10.76
CA LEU A 302 -0.31 -3.11 -10.94
C LEU A 302 0.28 -2.65 -9.59
N LYS A 303 -0.57 -2.20 -8.66
CA LYS A 303 -0.13 -1.78 -7.32
C LYS A 303 0.42 -2.96 -6.52
N ALA A 304 -0.22 -4.12 -6.60
CA ALA A 304 0.28 -5.35 -5.98
C ALA A 304 1.66 -5.72 -6.55
N ASP A 305 1.85 -5.64 -7.86
CA ASP A 305 3.15 -5.86 -8.50
C ASP A 305 4.21 -4.89 -7.98
N ARG A 306 3.92 -3.60 -7.96
CA ARG A 306 4.83 -2.56 -7.43
C ARG A 306 5.15 -2.73 -5.94
N LEU A 307 4.19 -3.20 -5.15
CA LEU A 307 4.44 -3.52 -3.75
C LEU A 307 5.51 -4.61 -3.60
N PHE A 308 5.54 -5.56 -4.55
CA PHE A 308 6.50 -6.66 -4.61
C PHE A 308 7.64 -6.42 -5.62
N ASP A 309 7.91 -5.17 -6.00
CA ASP A 309 9.10 -4.79 -6.76
C ASP A 309 10.37 -5.43 -6.15
N PRO A 310 11.45 -5.65 -6.92
CA PRO A 310 12.69 -6.22 -6.41
C PRO A 310 13.18 -5.56 -5.13
N GLU A 311 13.79 -6.34 -4.23
CA GLU A 311 14.18 -5.92 -2.87
C GLU A 311 15.06 -4.66 -2.84
N HIS A 312 15.88 -4.46 -3.86
CA HIS A 312 16.72 -3.27 -3.96
C HIS A 312 15.92 -1.95 -4.02
N ARG A 313 14.62 -1.99 -4.39
CA ARG A 313 13.74 -0.82 -4.38
C ARG A 313 13.47 -0.29 -2.96
N LEU A 314 13.50 -1.17 -1.94
CA LEU A 314 13.42 -0.73 -0.54
C LEU A 314 14.66 0.07 -0.12
N LEU A 315 15.81 -0.20 -0.76
CA LEU A 315 17.05 0.51 -0.49
C LEU A 315 17.09 1.92 -1.09
N TYR A 316 16.15 2.24 -1.99
CA TYR A 316 16.11 3.53 -2.67
C TYR A 316 16.10 4.70 -1.67
N TRP A 317 15.20 4.66 -0.69
CA TRP A 317 14.97 5.75 0.26
C TRP A 317 16.09 5.95 1.29
N SER A 318 16.96 4.97 1.47
CA SER A 318 18.04 4.97 2.46
C SER A 318 19.43 5.00 1.85
N ILE A 319 19.59 4.57 0.58
CA ILE A 319 20.91 4.42 -0.04
C ILE A 319 20.96 5.09 -1.42
N PHE A 320 20.00 4.81 -2.32
CA PHE A 320 20.13 5.11 -3.74
C PHE A 320 19.40 6.37 -4.20
N ARG A 321 18.57 7.00 -3.37
CA ARG A 321 17.93 8.27 -3.71
C ARG A 321 18.98 9.38 -3.70
N PRO A 322 19.01 10.25 -4.72
CA PRO A 322 19.91 11.40 -4.74
C PRO A 322 19.74 12.27 -3.49
N GLY A 323 20.84 12.67 -2.86
CA GLY A 323 20.85 13.51 -1.67
C GLY A 323 20.66 12.79 -0.33
N VAL A 324 20.32 11.49 -0.31
CA VAL A 324 20.18 10.72 0.94
C VAL A 324 21.53 10.43 1.57
N LEU A 325 22.53 10.07 0.77
CA LEU A 325 23.90 9.84 1.21
C LEU A 325 24.84 10.85 0.57
N VAL A 326 25.85 11.27 1.33
CA VAL A 326 26.89 12.19 0.88
C VAL A 326 28.28 11.65 1.22
N GLY A 327 29.28 12.12 0.51
CA GLY A 327 30.68 11.80 0.78
C GLY A 327 31.08 10.34 0.48
N ARG A 328 31.99 9.79 1.29
CA ARG A 328 32.56 8.44 1.09
C ARG A 328 31.53 7.31 1.05
N PRO A 329 30.49 7.25 1.93
CA PRO A 329 29.48 6.21 1.84
C PRO A 329 28.72 6.23 0.52
N ALA A 330 28.33 7.42 0.01
CA ALA A 330 27.65 7.54 -1.27
C ALA A 330 28.50 6.98 -2.42
N ALA A 331 29.77 7.35 -2.47
CA ALA A 331 30.72 6.85 -3.49
C ALA A 331 30.91 5.33 -3.38
N TRP A 332 31.00 4.79 -2.16
CA TRP A 332 31.16 3.35 -1.93
C TRP A 332 29.96 2.55 -2.45
N PHE A 333 28.72 2.99 -2.13
CA PHE A 333 27.49 2.35 -2.61
C PHE A 333 27.31 2.52 -4.11
N ALA A 334 27.65 3.67 -4.68
CA ALA A 334 27.59 3.90 -6.12
C ALA A 334 28.53 2.94 -6.88
N ALA A 335 29.78 2.79 -6.41
CA ALA A 335 30.75 1.89 -7.00
C ALA A 335 30.36 0.40 -6.90
N ARG A 336 29.54 0.02 -5.92
CA ARG A 336 29.13 -1.39 -5.68
C ARG A 336 27.63 -1.61 -5.89
N ARG A 337 26.97 -0.71 -6.60
CA ARG A 337 25.52 -0.73 -6.78
C ARG A 337 25.02 -2.10 -7.24
N GLY A 338 25.62 -2.69 -8.29
CA GLY A 338 25.20 -3.98 -8.80
C GLY A 338 25.30 -5.12 -7.76
N ALA A 339 26.37 -5.16 -6.97
CA ALA A 339 26.54 -6.17 -5.92
C ALA A 339 25.53 -6.00 -4.79
N VAL A 340 25.30 -4.75 -4.34
CA VAL A 340 24.35 -4.45 -3.25
C VAL A 340 22.91 -4.75 -3.68
N THR A 341 22.52 -4.33 -4.89
CA THR A 341 21.18 -4.61 -5.43
C THR A 341 20.98 -6.10 -5.68
N GLY A 342 21.97 -6.78 -6.28
CA GLY A 342 21.89 -8.22 -6.53
C GLY A 342 21.79 -9.05 -5.24
N PHE A 343 22.52 -8.66 -4.18
CA PHE A 343 22.42 -9.30 -2.87
C PHE A 343 21.02 -9.10 -2.24
N ALA A 344 20.51 -7.86 -2.27
CA ALA A 344 19.19 -7.57 -1.73
C ALA A 344 18.10 -8.35 -2.49
N ASP A 345 18.15 -8.38 -3.82
CA ASP A 345 17.17 -9.08 -4.64
C ASP A 345 17.22 -10.60 -4.43
N ALA A 346 18.42 -11.18 -4.33
CA ALA A 346 18.57 -12.59 -4.01
C ALA A 346 18.01 -12.94 -2.63
N PHE A 347 18.23 -12.07 -1.63
CA PHE A 347 17.65 -12.23 -0.30
C PHE A 347 16.12 -12.16 -0.34
N GLY A 348 15.55 -11.15 -0.99
CA GLY A 348 14.10 -10.98 -1.12
C GLY A 348 13.44 -12.15 -1.83
N LEU A 349 14.01 -12.59 -2.96
CA LEU A 349 13.51 -13.75 -3.72
C LEU A 349 13.57 -15.05 -2.92
N ALA A 350 14.68 -15.31 -2.23
CA ALA A 350 14.83 -16.48 -1.37
C ALA A 350 13.82 -16.45 -0.21
N THR A 351 13.66 -15.29 0.42
CA THR A 351 12.69 -15.09 1.51
C THR A 351 11.26 -15.32 1.04
N ALA A 352 10.86 -14.72 -0.08
CA ALA A 352 9.51 -14.88 -0.64
C ALA A 352 9.22 -16.34 -1.03
N GLY A 353 10.17 -17.00 -1.71
CA GLY A 353 10.03 -18.41 -2.10
C GLY A 353 9.93 -19.34 -0.88
N LEU A 354 10.82 -19.18 0.11
CA LEU A 354 10.78 -19.97 1.33
C LEU A 354 9.54 -19.68 2.19
N ALA A 355 9.08 -18.42 2.23
CA ALA A 355 7.85 -18.07 2.93
C ALA A 355 6.64 -18.80 2.33
N LEU A 356 6.53 -18.82 1.00
CA LEU A 356 5.47 -19.54 0.30
C LEU A 356 5.53 -21.04 0.61
N VAL A 357 6.72 -21.65 0.56
CA VAL A 357 6.95 -23.04 0.99
C VAL A 357 6.49 -23.24 2.43
N GLY A 358 6.84 -22.31 3.33
CA GLY A 358 6.46 -22.36 4.74
C GLY A 358 4.96 -22.25 4.98
N VAL A 359 4.26 -21.41 4.26
CA VAL A 359 2.78 -21.28 4.33
C VAL A 359 2.13 -22.61 3.93
N VAL A 360 2.55 -23.19 2.79
CA VAL A 360 2.00 -24.47 2.31
C VAL A 360 2.33 -25.61 3.26
N ALA A 361 3.56 -25.69 3.75
CA ALA A 361 3.95 -26.67 4.76
C ALA A 361 3.14 -26.52 6.05
N ALA A 362 2.90 -25.28 6.49
CA ALA A 362 2.09 -25.00 7.68
C ALA A 362 0.62 -25.43 7.47
N LEU A 363 0.08 -25.25 6.26
CA LEU A 363 -1.25 -25.74 5.89
C LEU A 363 -1.30 -27.28 5.90
N ALA A 364 -0.33 -27.95 5.28
CA ALA A 364 -0.22 -29.40 5.25
C ALA A 364 -0.06 -30.00 6.67
N ARG A 365 0.64 -29.29 7.55
CA ARG A 365 0.83 -29.65 8.97
C ARG A 365 -0.31 -29.17 9.87
N LYS A 366 -1.34 -28.48 9.34
CA LYS A 366 -2.47 -27.91 10.09
C LYS A 366 -2.03 -26.96 11.22
N ARG A 367 -0.96 -26.18 11.00
CA ARG A 367 -0.41 -25.19 11.97
C ARG A 367 -1.25 -23.90 11.93
N TRP A 368 -2.52 -24.01 12.33
CA TRP A 368 -3.52 -22.95 12.22
C TRP A 368 -3.12 -21.66 12.93
N THR A 369 -2.46 -21.76 14.09
CA THR A 369 -1.98 -20.59 14.84
C THR A 369 -0.88 -19.83 14.09
N LEU A 370 0.01 -20.52 13.36
CA LEU A 370 0.99 -19.89 12.49
C LEU A 370 0.30 -19.25 11.27
N LEU A 371 -0.64 -19.97 10.67
CA LEU A 371 -1.44 -19.48 9.54
C LEU A 371 -2.31 -18.25 9.88
N ALA A 372 -2.58 -17.99 11.17
CA ALA A 372 -3.26 -16.77 11.61
C ALA A 372 -2.47 -15.47 11.33
N LEU A 373 -1.19 -15.55 10.96
CA LEU A 373 -0.41 -14.40 10.47
C LEU A 373 -0.74 -14.03 9.02
N VAL A 374 -1.22 -14.98 8.19
CA VAL A 374 -1.52 -14.75 6.76
C VAL A 374 -2.59 -13.68 6.54
N PRO A 375 -3.72 -13.63 7.28
CA PRO A 375 -4.69 -12.55 7.16
C PRO A 375 -4.10 -11.14 7.33
N PHE A 376 -3.12 -10.95 8.22
CA PHE A 376 -2.44 -9.66 8.38
C PHE A 376 -1.65 -9.29 7.12
N GLN A 377 -0.90 -10.24 6.53
CA GLN A 377 -0.17 -10.01 5.28
C GLN A 377 -1.12 -9.66 4.13
N LEU A 378 -2.20 -10.44 3.97
CA LEU A 378 -3.20 -10.20 2.94
C LEU A 378 -3.91 -8.86 3.11
N ALA A 379 -4.19 -8.44 4.35
CA ALA A 379 -4.80 -7.16 4.63
C ALA A 379 -3.87 -5.98 4.26
N PHE A 380 -2.57 -6.09 4.51
CA PHE A 380 -1.61 -5.10 4.02
C PHE A 380 -1.60 -5.05 2.48
N VAL A 381 -1.53 -6.21 1.81
CA VAL A 381 -1.59 -6.27 0.34
C VAL A 381 -2.88 -5.63 -0.17
N ALA A 382 -4.03 -6.00 0.40
CA ALA A 382 -5.33 -5.45 0.00
C ALA A 382 -5.40 -3.93 0.22
N THR A 383 -4.89 -3.42 1.34
CA THR A 383 -4.85 -1.98 1.63
C THR A 383 -4.03 -1.25 0.58
N TYR A 384 -2.80 -1.69 0.30
CA TYR A 384 -1.93 -1.01 -0.64
C TYR A 384 -2.33 -1.23 -2.12
N ALA A 385 -2.97 -2.35 -2.45
CA ALA A 385 -3.61 -2.54 -3.74
C ALA A 385 -4.83 -1.62 -3.93
N THR A 386 -5.52 -1.25 -2.86
CA THR A 386 -6.66 -0.31 -2.90
C THR A 386 -6.17 1.13 -2.98
N PHE A 387 -5.29 1.55 -2.08
CA PHE A 387 -4.80 2.92 -2.00
C PHE A 387 -3.68 3.17 -3.01
N PHE A 388 -2.44 3.22 -2.61
CA PHE A 388 -1.31 3.23 -3.54
C PHE A 388 -0.13 2.43 -2.97
N ALA A 389 0.75 1.94 -3.84
CA ALA A 389 1.83 1.06 -3.46
C ALA A 389 3.20 1.71 -3.62
N GLU A 390 3.98 1.62 -2.57
CA GLU A 390 5.42 1.89 -2.56
C GLU A 390 6.13 0.65 -2.01
N PRO A 391 7.28 0.25 -2.55
CA PRO A 391 7.98 -0.95 -2.11
C PRO A 391 8.24 -0.99 -0.59
N ARG A 392 8.54 0.15 0.04
CA ARG A 392 8.78 0.26 1.50
C ARG A 392 7.58 -0.16 2.36
N TYR A 393 6.37 -0.12 1.83
CA TYR A 393 5.16 -0.47 2.59
C TYR A 393 5.01 -1.98 2.81
N ARG A 394 5.79 -2.81 2.13
CA ARG A 394 5.78 -4.27 2.37
C ARG A 394 6.62 -4.72 3.59
N LEU A 395 7.34 -3.80 4.28
CA LEU A 395 8.13 -4.17 5.45
C LEU A 395 7.36 -5.02 6.48
N PRO A 396 6.11 -4.69 6.88
CA PRO A 396 5.35 -5.55 7.78
C PRO A 396 5.00 -6.92 7.17
N ILE A 397 4.79 -6.99 5.86
CA ILE A 397 4.49 -8.25 5.15
C ILE A 397 5.69 -9.19 5.21
N GLU A 398 6.90 -8.68 4.91
CA GLU A 398 8.15 -9.45 4.94
C GLU A 398 8.51 -9.88 6.36
N MET A 399 8.36 -8.98 7.33
CA MET A 399 8.55 -9.31 8.74
C MET A 399 7.69 -10.51 9.16
N LEU A 400 6.41 -10.51 8.78
CA LEU A 400 5.47 -11.60 9.06
C LEU A 400 5.76 -12.87 8.24
N ALA A 401 6.57 -12.78 7.18
CA ALA A 401 7.00 -13.93 6.39
C ALA A 401 8.12 -14.74 7.09
N PHE A 402 8.97 -14.13 7.90
CA PHE A 402 10.13 -14.80 8.50
C PHE A 402 9.79 -16.03 9.35
N PRO A 403 8.71 -16.09 10.15
CA PRO A 403 8.32 -17.34 10.82
C PRO A 403 8.02 -18.48 9.84
N PHE A 404 7.43 -18.17 8.66
CA PHE A 404 7.18 -19.17 7.63
C PHE A 404 8.48 -19.61 6.94
N VAL A 405 9.42 -18.68 6.68
CA VAL A 405 10.76 -19.03 6.19
C VAL A 405 11.46 -19.98 7.16
N ALA A 406 11.47 -19.66 8.45
CA ALA A 406 12.08 -20.49 9.47
C ALA A 406 11.40 -21.87 9.59
N PHE A 407 10.07 -21.92 9.41
CA PHE A 407 9.33 -23.18 9.38
C PHE A 407 9.71 -24.02 8.16
N ALA A 408 9.77 -23.43 6.96
CA ALA A 408 10.21 -24.10 5.74
C ALA A 408 11.62 -24.69 5.87
N LEU A 409 12.57 -23.90 6.41
CA LEU A 409 13.93 -24.37 6.66
C LEU A 409 13.94 -25.55 7.63
N GLY A 410 13.08 -25.54 8.66
CA GLY A 410 12.91 -26.67 9.58
C GLY A 410 12.45 -27.94 8.87
N GLU A 411 11.45 -27.86 7.99
CA GLU A 411 10.94 -28.98 7.19
C GLU A 411 12.00 -29.51 6.19
N ILE A 412 12.75 -28.60 5.55
CA ILE A 412 13.86 -28.97 4.66
C ILE A 412 14.95 -29.72 5.43
N VAL A 413 15.35 -29.22 6.59
CA VAL A 413 16.34 -29.90 7.45
C VAL A 413 15.82 -31.27 7.91
N ALA A 414 14.52 -31.39 8.24
CA ALA A 414 13.91 -32.67 8.59
C ALA A 414 13.95 -33.67 7.41
N LEU A 415 13.71 -33.21 6.19
CA LEU A 415 13.83 -34.04 4.98
C LEU A 415 15.27 -34.55 4.79
N PHE A 416 16.26 -33.66 4.89
CA PHE A 416 17.67 -34.07 4.76
C PHE A 416 18.08 -35.07 5.84
N ARG A 417 17.70 -34.84 7.09
CA ARG A 417 17.98 -35.80 8.20
C ARG A 417 17.33 -37.15 7.95
N ALA A 418 16.09 -37.20 7.50
CA ALA A 418 15.40 -38.44 7.19
C ALA A 418 16.07 -39.18 6.03
N ALA A 419 16.51 -38.46 4.99
CA ALA A 419 17.23 -39.01 3.86
C ALA A 419 18.59 -39.60 4.28
N LEU A 420 19.36 -38.85 5.09
CA LEU A 420 20.65 -39.34 5.64
C LEU A 420 20.49 -40.57 6.55
N ALA A 421 19.42 -40.60 7.33
CA ALA A 421 19.08 -41.76 8.17
C ALA A 421 18.47 -42.93 7.37
N ARG A 422 18.35 -42.79 6.04
CA ARG A 422 17.68 -43.77 5.14
C ARG A 422 16.27 -44.13 5.60
N SER A 423 15.57 -43.23 6.28
CA SER A 423 14.22 -43.41 6.79
C SER A 423 13.18 -43.10 5.73
N LEU A 424 12.74 -44.09 4.97
CA LEU A 424 11.70 -43.92 3.95
C LEU A 424 10.41 -43.27 4.51
N PRO A 425 9.86 -43.69 5.66
CA PRO A 425 8.70 -43.03 6.25
C PRO A 425 8.95 -41.54 6.57
N GLY A 426 10.15 -41.20 7.07
CA GLY A 426 10.54 -39.83 7.38
C GLY A 426 10.64 -38.95 6.11
N VAL A 427 11.23 -39.48 5.01
CA VAL A 427 11.30 -38.82 3.72
C VAL A 427 9.90 -38.57 3.17
N ILE A 428 9.03 -39.57 3.16
CA ILE A 428 7.63 -39.45 2.70
C ILE A 428 6.88 -38.40 3.52
N HIS A 429 7.06 -38.41 4.84
CA HIS A 429 6.40 -37.44 5.73
C HIS A 429 6.82 -35.99 5.43
N ALA A 430 8.10 -35.71 5.27
CA ALA A 430 8.58 -34.37 4.92
C ALA A 430 8.22 -33.98 3.48
N ALA A 431 8.30 -34.90 2.52
CA ALA A 431 7.94 -34.67 1.13
C ALA A 431 6.46 -34.30 0.96
N LYS A 432 5.54 -34.91 1.73
CA LYS A 432 4.12 -34.55 1.73
C LYS A 432 3.86 -33.10 2.12
N ALA A 433 4.72 -32.50 2.95
CA ALA A 433 4.60 -31.08 3.32
C ALA A 433 5.21 -30.15 2.26
N LEU A 434 6.27 -30.56 1.59
CA LEU A 434 7.06 -29.72 0.68
C LEU A 434 6.59 -29.83 -0.79
N ALA A 435 6.13 -31.00 -1.25
CA ALA A 435 5.75 -31.21 -2.65
C ALA A 435 4.64 -30.27 -3.13
N PRO A 436 3.54 -30.02 -2.38
CA PRO A 436 2.54 -29.05 -2.80
C PRO A 436 3.08 -27.63 -2.95
N ALA A 437 4.12 -27.28 -2.17
CA ALA A 437 4.75 -25.97 -2.24
C ALA A 437 5.50 -25.75 -3.55
N LEU A 438 6.18 -26.78 -4.05
CA LEU A 438 6.85 -26.71 -5.37
C LEU A 438 5.84 -26.45 -6.48
N VAL A 439 4.69 -27.14 -6.46
CA VAL A 439 3.61 -26.91 -7.43
C VAL A 439 3.12 -25.47 -7.33
N LEU A 440 2.91 -24.95 -6.12
CA LEU A 440 2.43 -23.58 -5.91
C LEU A 440 3.46 -22.53 -6.38
N VAL A 441 4.76 -22.78 -6.16
CA VAL A 441 5.83 -21.88 -6.69
C VAL A 441 5.79 -21.83 -8.21
N VAL A 442 5.60 -22.99 -8.87
CA VAL A 442 5.46 -23.04 -10.33
C VAL A 442 4.19 -22.32 -10.79
N VAL A 443 3.05 -22.61 -10.15
CA VAL A 443 1.77 -21.94 -10.45
C VAL A 443 1.88 -20.41 -10.25
N TRP A 444 2.53 -19.97 -9.19
CA TRP A 444 2.76 -18.55 -8.97
C TRP A 444 3.70 -17.96 -10.03
N ARG A 445 4.79 -18.64 -10.37
CA ARG A 445 5.76 -18.17 -11.37
C ARG A 445 5.14 -18.00 -12.76
N VAL A 446 4.17 -18.84 -13.10
CA VAL A 446 3.45 -18.78 -14.39
C VAL A 446 2.21 -17.89 -14.29
N GLY A 447 1.46 -18.01 -13.20
CA GLY A 447 0.17 -17.33 -13.02
C GLY A 447 0.30 -15.84 -12.72
N TRP A 448 1.38 -15.41 -12.05
CA TRP A 448 1.59 -13.99 -11.73
C TRP A 448 1.74 -13.12 -12.97
N PRO A 449 2.62 -13.43 -13.95
CA PRO A 449 2.68 -12.70 -15.21
C PRO A 449 1.33 -12.67 -15.94
N ALA A 450 0.63 -13.79 -16.00
CA ALA A 450 -0.69 -13.85 -16.64
C ALA A 450 -1.72 -12.95 -15.95
N LEU A 451 -1.68 -12.87 -14.61
CA LEU A 451 -2.53 -11.96 -13.84
C LEU A 451 -2.19 -10.48 -14.12
N LEU A 452 -0.91 -10.16 -14.23
CA LEU A 452 -0.44 -8.82 -14.57
C LEU A 452 -0.83 -8.42 -15.98
N ASP A 453 -0.70 -9.33 -16.94
CA ASP A 453 -1.11 -9.11 -18.34
C ASP A 453 -2.63 -8.90 -18.43
N ALA A 454 -3.41 -9.70 -17.70
CA ALA A 454 -4.86 -9.53 -17.61
C ALA A 454 -5.24 -8.16 -16.98
N GLY A 455 -4.56 -7.76 -15.89
CA GLY A 455 -4.75 -6.47 -15.25
C GLY A 455 -4.36 -5.30 -16.15
N THR A 456 -3.26 -5.42 -16.87
CA THR A 456 -2.81 -4.44 -17.87
C THR A 456 -3.81 -4.34 -19.01
N GLY A 457 -4.32 -5.47 -19.50
CA GLY A 457 -5.36 -5.52 -20.51
C GLY A 457 -6.68 -4.89 -20.06
N LEU A 458 -7.09 -5.14 -18.80
CA LEU A 458 -8.26 -4.46 -18.21
C LEU A 458 -8.04 -2.95 -18.16
N ARG A 459 -6.89 -2.50 -17.68
CA ARG A 459 -6.56 -1.08 -17.59
C ARG A 459 -6.52 -0.41 -18.96
N ALA A 460 -5.91 -1.05 -19.95
CA ALA A 460 -5.81 -0.51 -21.31
C ALA A 460 -7.20 -0.36 -21.97
N ARG A 461 -8.09 -1.33 -21.77
CA ARG A 461 -9.46 -1.31 -22.32
C ARG A 461 -10.36 -0.29 -21.64
N HIS A 462 -10.10 0.03 -20.37
CA HIS A 462 -10.89 0.96 -19.57
C HIS A 462 -10.15 2.27 -19.27
N ARG A 463 -9.05 2.54 -19.98
CA ARG A 463 -8.30 3.78 -19.81
C ARG A 463 -9.12 4.94 -20.34
N TRP A 464 -9.34 5.91 -19.46
CA TRP A 464 -10.01 7.13 -19.81
C TRP A 464 -8.99 8.17 -20.30
N ALA A 465 -9.36 8.93 -21.30
CA ALA A 465 -8.68 10.17 -21.63
C ALA A 465 -9.23 11.28 -20.72
N VAL A 466 -8.41 12.27 -20.46
CA VAL A 466 -8.72 13.37 -19.56
C VAL A 466 -8.53 14.67 -20.31
N SER A 467 -9.54 15.53 -20.28
CA SER A 467 -9.45 16.93 -20.66
C SER A 467 -10.01 17.80 -19.52
N GLU A 468 -9.89 19.09 -19.65
CA GLU A 468 -10.47 20.04 -18.71
C GLU A 468 -11.75 20.63 -19.32
N ALA A 469 -12.74 20.89 -18.47
CA ALA A 469 -13.93 21.63 -18.80
C ALA A 469 -14.10 22.78 -17.80
N ASP A 470 -14.52 23.93 -18.26
CA ASP A 470 -14.93 25.04 -17.39
C ASP A 470 -16.40 24.86 -17.01
N LEU A 471 -16.68 24.82 -15.72
CA LEU A 471 -18.04 24.85 -15.17
C LEU A 471 -18.19 26.12 -14.34
N ASP A 472 -18.88 27.09 -14.87
CA ASP A 472 -19.20 28.39 -14.25
C ASP A 472 -17.94 29.07 -13.65
N GLY A 473 -16.85 29.13 -14.42
CA GLY A 473 -15.57 29.70 -14.01
C GLY A 473 -14.70 28.80 -13.16
N ARG A 474 -15.07 27.52 -12.98
CA ARG A 474 -14.27 26.52 -12.28
C ARG A 474 -13.82 25.42 -13.23
N ARG A 475 -12.53 25.19 -13.31
CA ARG A 475 -11.99 24.06 -14.09
C ARG A 475 -12.41 22.73 -13.47
N ARG A 476 -12.95 21.84 -14.31
CA ARG A 476 -13.33 20.48 -13.95
C ARG A 476 -12.71 19.49 -14.93
N LEU A 477 -12.40 18.30 -14.45
CA LEU A 477 -11.95 17.22 -15.32
C LEU A 477 -13.13 16.66 -16.12
N LEU A 478 -12.96 16.60 -17.42
CA LEU A 478 -13.83 15.88 -18.33
C LEU A 478 -13.18 14.55 -18.69
N LEU A 479 -13.84 13.48 -18.34
CA LEU A 479 -13.34 12.12 -18.47
C LEU A 479 -14.03 11.46 -19.67
N TRP A 480 -13.24 10.90 -20.56
CA TRP A 480 -13.67 10.29 -21.80
C TRP A 480 -13.37 8.79 -21.75
N ALA A 481 -14.41 7.96 -21.67
CA ALA A 481 -14.26 6.53 -21.75
C ALA A 481 -14.65 6.02 -23.13
N PRO A 482 -13.79 5.27 -23.81
CA PRO A 482 -14.18 4.63 -25.06
C PRO A 482 -15.19 3.52 -24.75
N VAL A 483 -16.20 3.42 -25.61
CA VAL A 483 -16.99 2.20 -25.72
C VAL A 483 -16.34 1.37 -26.82
N PRO A 484 -15.83 0.17 -26.54
CA PRO A 484 -15.12 -0.62 -27.54
C PRO A 484 -15.90 -0.74 -28.85
N PRO A 485 -15.26 -0.66 -30.04
CA PRO A 485 -13.82 -0.81 -30.27
C PRO A 485 -12.98 0.48 -30.31
N LEU A 486 -13.47 1.62 -29.87
CA LEU A 486 -12.80 2.89 -30.01
C LEU A 486 -11.57 3.03 -29.09
N ALA A 487 -10.47 3.60 -29.59
CA ALA A 487 -9.32 4.02 -28.81
C ALA A 487 -9.33 5.55 -28.57
N VAL A 488 -9.17 5.94 -27.31
CA VAL A 488 -9.07 7.36 -26.91
C VAL A 488 -7.67 7.61 -26.33
N GLN A 489 -7.01 8.65 -26.82
CA GLN A 489 -5.70 9.06 -26.32
C GLN A 489 -5.78 10.48 -25.77
N SER A 490 -5.34 10.69 -24.54
CA SER A 490 -5.03 12.04 -24.08
C SER A 490 -3.59 12.39 -24.47
N PRO A 491 -3.30 13.66 -24.74
CA PRO A 491 -1.92 14.12 -24.82
C PRO A 491 -1.22 13.81 -23.49
N LEU A 492 0.08 13.62 -23.56
CA LEU A 492 0.94 13.22 -22.44
C LEU A 492 0.64 14.00 -21.16
N ALA A 493 0.68 13.30 -20.03
CA ALA A 493 0.45 13.84 -18.70
C ALA A 493 1.15 15.19 -18.49
N GLY A 494 0.39 16.26 -18.35
CA GLY A 494 0.86 17.61 -18.08
C GLY A 494 0.48 18.68 -19.10
N SER A 495 -0.19 18.33 -20.20
CA SER A 495 -0.77 19.31 -21.13
C SER A 495 -2.29 19.11 -21.26
N PRO A 496 -3.11 20.07 -20.85
CA PRO A 496 -4.57 19.97 -20.90
C PRO A 496 -5.15 20.31 -22.28
N GLU A 497 -4.38 20.17 -23.35
CA GLU A 497 -4.73 20.68 -24.67
C GLU A 497 -5.81 19.89 -25.43
N GLY A 498 -6.53 18.97 -24.77
CA GLY A 498 -7.67 18.29 -25.36
C GLY A 498 -7.57 16.78 -25.47
N VAL A 499 -8.52 16.16 -26.13
CA VAL A 499 -8.65 14.71 -26.29
C VAL A 499 -8.69 14.34 -27.75
N HIS A 500 -7.87 13.37 -28.13
CA HIS A 500 -7.81 12.84 -29.46
C HIS A 500 -8.67 11.57 -29.55
N VAL A 501 -9.68 11.58 -30.39
CA VAL A 501 -10.61 10.46 -30.62
C VAL A 501 -10.36 9.89 -32.00
N ARG A 502 -10.04 8.61 -32.08
CA ARG A 502 -9.90 7.88 -33.35
C ARG A 502 -11.17 7.15 -33.69
N THR A 503 -11.57 7.20 -34.94
CA THR A 503 -12.65 6.37 -35.52
C THR A 503 -12.04 5.15 -36.19
N ASP A 504 -12.50 3.96 -35.84
CA ASP A 504 -12.00 2.69 -36.41
C ASP A 504 -12.88 2.27 -37.59
N GLY A 505 -12.55 2.71 -38.83
CA GLY A 505 -13.14 2.21 -40.06
C GLY A 505 -14.20 3.09 -40.72
N GLU A 506 -14.47 2.84 -42.00
CA GLU A 506 -15.46 3.57 -42.79
C GLU A 506 -16.88 3.34 -42.28
N GLY A 507 -17.58 4.43 -41.99
CA GLY A 507 -18.99 4.42 -41.65
C GLY A 507 -19.38 3.86 -40.30
N GLN A 508 -18.42 3.50 -39.43
CA GLN A 508 -18.72 3.03 -38.08
C GLN A 508 -18.91 4.20 -37.11
N ALA A 509 -20.03 4.22 -36.43
CA ALA A 509 -20.27 5.11 -35.31
C ALA A 509 -19.60 4.52 -34.04
N SER A 510 -18.74 5.31 -33.44
CA SER A 510 -18.04 4.92 -32.21
C SER A 510 -18.59 5.74 -31.05
N ALA A 511 -18.92 5.06 -29.94
CA ALA A 511 -19.52 5.71 -28.78
C ALA A 511 -18.47 6.09 -27.75
N LEU A 512 -18.63 7.28 -27.18
CA LEU A 512 -17.85 7.79 -26.05
C LEU A 512 -18.77 8.04 -24.86
N ARG A 513 -18.34 7.68 -23.69
CA ARG A 513 -18.95 8.17 -22.45
C ARG A 513 -18.15 9.34 -21.92
N LEU A 514 -18.81 10.47 -21.77
CA LEU A 514 -18.25 11.65 -21.14
C LEU A 514 -18.74 11.75 -19.72
N ARG A 515 -17.86 12.14 -18.84
CA ARG A 515 -18.18 12.35 -17.44
C ARG A 515 -17.46 13.58 -16.92
N LEU A 516 -18.18 14.42 -16.17
CA LEU A 516 -17.60 15.52 -15.44
C LEU A 516 -17.08 15.01 -14.09
N GLY A 517 -15.78 15.13 -13.84
CA GLY A 517 -15.14 14.79 -12.56
C GLY A 517 -15.30 15.90 -11.53
N GLY A 518 -15.05 15.56 -10.25
CA GLY A 518 -15.03 16.53 -9.17
C GLY A 518 -16.31 16.68 -8.37
N GLY A 519 -17.15 15.66 -8.37
CA GLY A 519 -18.34 15.57 -7.52
C GLY A 519 -19.66 15.65 -8.28
N PRO A 520 -20.77 15.37 -7.61
CA PRO A 520 -22.09 15.40 -8.20
C PRO A 520 -22.47 16.83 -8.60
N LEU A 521 -23.18 16.94 -9.71
CA LEU A 521 -23.85 18.18 -10.10
C LEU A 521 -25.23 18.25 -9.41
N SER A 522 -25.69 19.45 -9.13
CA SER A 522 -27.07 19.70 -8.72
C SER A 522 -28.04 19.36 -9.86
N PRO A 523 -29.30 19.01 -9.57
CA PRO A 523 -30.31 18.94 -10.63
C PRO A 523 -30.44 20.28 -11.35
N GLY A 524 -30.51 20.28 -12.70
CA GLY A 524 -30.58 21.51 -13.46
C GLY A 524 -30.37 21.31 -14.96
N ARG A 525 -30.38 22.39 -15.68
CA ARG A 525 -30.03 22.44 -17.10
C ARG A 525 -28.60 22.93 -17.25
N TYR A 526 -27.88 22.32 -18.18
CA TYR A 526 -26.47 22.63 -18.44
C TYR A 526 -26.25 22.78 -19.93
N GLY A 527 -25.60 23.86 -20.33
CA GLY A 527 -25.09 24.07 -21.68
C GLY A 527 -23.68 23.50 -21.80
N LEU A 528 -23.46 22.67 -22.79
CA LEU A 528 -22.18 22.06 -23.12
C LEU A 528 -21.62 22.72 -24.37
N HIS A 529 -20.39 23.16 -24.32
CA HIS A 529 -19.69 23.78 -25.42
C HIS A 529 -18.39 23.04 -25.69
N PHE A 530 -18.21 22.49 -26.90
CA PHE A 530 -17.01 21.78 -27.32
C PHE A 530 -16.41 22.45 -28.56
N ARG A 531 -15.11 22.66 -28.52
CA ARG A 531 -14.33 23.03 -29.72
C ARG A 531 -13.74 21.77 -30.33
N LEU A 532 -14.12 21.44 -31.52
CA LEU A 532 -13.76 20.22 -32.24
C LEU A 532 -12.88 20.59 -33.45
N GLU A 533 -11.85 19.78 -33.68
CA GLU A 533 -10.98 19.91 -34.85
C GLU A 533 -10.66 18.51 -35.38
N ALA A 534 -10.79 18.29 -36.67
CA ALA A 534 -10.38 17.05 -37.29
C ALA A 534 -8.87 17.04 -37.51
N ALA A 535 -8.16 16.11 -36.89
CA ALA A 535 -6.72 15.92 -37.10
C ALA A 535 -6.44 15.13 -38.39
N SER A 536 -7.35 14.24 -38.78
CA SER A 536 -7.27 13.52 -40.06
C SER A 536 -8.68 13.04 -40.49
N GLY A 537 -8.99 13.16 -41.77
CA GLY A 537 -10.28 12.75 -42.32
C GLY A 537 -11.47 13.60 -41.82
N ALA A 538 -12.63 13.49 -42.48
CA ALA A 538 -13.86 14.11 -41.99
C ALA A 538 -14.54 13.21 -40.95
N ALA A 539 -15.10 13.81 -39.91
CA ALA A 539 -15.81 13.08 -38.87
C ALA A 539 -17.06 13.84 -38.42
N ARG A 540 -18.10 13.11 -38.05
CA ARG A 540 -19.30 13.68 -37.44
C ARG A 540 -19.31 13.37 -35.94
N PHE A 541 -19.42 14.39 -35.14
CA PHE A 541 -19.48 14.30 -33.69
C PHE A 541 -20.89 14.65 -33.22
N ASN A 542 -21.48 13.82 -32.39
CA ASN A 542 -22.82 14.01 -31.85
C ASN A 542 -22.81 13.87 -30.34
N VAL A 543 -23.41 14.85 -29.66
CA VAL A 543 -23.59 14.82 -28.20
C VAL A 543 -25.00 15.28 -27.86
N ALA A 544 -25.73 14.52 -27.08
CA ALA A 544 -27.10 14.82 -26.65
C ALA A 544 -28.08 15.16 -27.81
N GLY A 545 -27.88 14.54 -28.98
CA GLY A 545 -28.72 14.74 -30.17
C GLY A 545 -28.30 15.93 -31.06
N VAL A 546 -27.33 16.72 -30.65
CA VAL A 546 -26.74 17.79 -31.47
C VAL A 546 -25.51 17.24 -32.19
N ALA A 547 -25.44 17.42 -33.50
CA ALA A 547 -24.35 16.92 -34.33
C ALA A 547 -23.58 18.05 -35.02
N ALA A 548 -22.26 17.87 -35.12
CA ALA A 548 -21.36 18.74 -35.88
C ALA A 548 -20.51 17.92 -36.84
N ASP A 549 -20.40 18.36 -38.08
CA ASP A 549 -19.49 17.77 -39.06
C ASP A 549 -18.14 18.50 -38.98
N VAL A 550 -17.09 17.75 -38.75
CA VAL A 550 -15.74 18.25 -38.51
C VAL A 550 -14.83 17.83 -39.66
N SER A 551 -14.22 18.81 -40.30
CA SER A 551 -13.29 18.59 -41.41
C SER A 551 -11.88 19.08 -41.07
N PRO A 552 -10.82 18.48 -41.63
CA PRO A 552 -9.45 18.93 -41.41
C PRO A 552 -9.25 20.43 -41.73
N GLY A 553 -8.60 21.13 -40.81
CA GLY A 553 -8.28 22.54 -40.95
C GLY A 553 -9.43 23.53 -40.69
N ALA A 554 -10.63 23.05 -40.34
CA ALA A 554 -11.78 23.87 -39.97
C ALA A 554 -12.30 23.48 -38.57
N PRO A 555 -11.86 24.16 -37.49
CA PRO A 555 -12.42 23.91 -36.17
C PRO A 555 -13.91 24.27 -36.13
N VAL A 556 -14.69 23.42 -35.50
CA VAL A 556 -16.14 23.57 -35.35
C VAL A 556 -16.49 23.59 -33.87
N THR A 557 -17.43 24.46 -33.52
CA THR A 557 -18.01 24.49 -32.18
C THR A 557 -19.31 23.71 -32.16
N LEU A 558 -19.48 22.88 -31.14
CA LEU A 558 -20.71 22.14 -30.87
C LEU A 558 -21.27 22.57 -29.51
N ASP A 559 -22.49 23.09 -29.56
CA ASP A 559 -23.26 23.51 -28.39
C ASP A 559 -24.43 22.52 -28.16
N ALA A 560 -24.58 22.02 -26.97
CA ALA A 560 -25.65 21.09 -26.61
C ALA A 560 -26.20 21.38 -25.21
N ASP A 561 -27.53 21.43 -25.09
CA ASP A 561 -28.21 21.59 -23.80
C ASP A 561 -28.62 20.23 -23.23
N VAL A 562 -28.35 20.05 -21.94
CA VAL A 562 -28.64 18.80 -21.24
C VAL A 562 -29.42 19.09 -19.95
N THR A 563 -30.53 18.39 -19.76
CA THR A 563 -31.21 18.37 -18.46
C THR A 563 -30.64 17.23 -17.58
N HIS A 564 -30.17 17.59 -16.40
CA HIS A 564 -29.51 16.66 -15.50
C HIS A 564 -30.30 16.48 -14.20
N PRO A 565 -30.63 15.22 -13.80
CA PRO A 565 -31.45 14.95 -12.61
C PRO A 565 -30.71 15.09 -11.28
N GLY A 566 -29.44 15.48 -11.32
CA GLY A 566 -28.53 15.46 -10.16
C GLY A 566 -27.62 14.24 -10.14
N GLY A 567 -26.48 14.36 -9.47
CA GLY A 567 -25.47 13.32 -9.42
C GLY A 567 -24.33 13.53 -10.44
N PRO A 568 -23.59 12.50 -10.82
CA PRO A 568 -22.51 12.60 -11.80
C PRO A 568 -23.08 12.79 -13.21
N LEU A 569 -22.61 13.83 -13.91
CA LEU A 569 -22.97 14.03 -15.32
C LEU A 569 -22.30 12.96 -16.17
N THR A 570 -23.09 12.13 -16.82
CA THR A 570 -22.62 11.15 -17.81
C THR A 570 -23.38 11.38 -19.11
N LEU A 571 -22.65 11.61 -20.18
CA LEU A 571 -23.19 11.81 -21.52
C LEU A 571 -22.67 10.74 -22.45
N SER A 572 -23.44 10.45 -23.50
CA SER A 572 -22.97 9.63 -24.60
C SER A 572 -22.68 10.53 -25.79
N ALA A 573 -21.50 10.40 -26.37
CA ALA A 573 -21.13 11.01 -27.63
C ALA A 573 -20.82 9.93 -28.65
N THR A 574 -21.15 10.16 -29.90
CA THR A 574 -20.84 9.27 -31.01
C THR A 574 -20.01 10.01 -32.05
N THR A 575 -19.02 9.31 -32.59
CA THR A 575 -18.22 9.80 -33.72
C THR A 575 -18.39 8.84 -34.88
N SER A 576 -18.54 9.36 -36.08
CA SER A 576 -18.54 8.59 -37.33
C SER A 576 -17.62 9.27 -38.33
N GLY A 577 -16.88 8.52 -39.12
CA GLY A 577 -15.94 9.06 -40.08
C GLY A 577 -15.41 8.02 -41.04
N SER A 578 -14.66 8.46 -42.06
CA SER A 578 -13.93 7.59 -42.96
C SER A 578 -12.79 6.83 -42.25
N ALA A 579 -12.33 5.75 -42.83
CA ALA A 579 -11.22 4.95 -42.29
C ALA A 579 -10.02 5.85 -41.95
N GLY A 580 -9.61 5.84 -40.67
CA GLY A 580 -8.50 6.62 -40.15
C GLY A 580 -8.83 8.08 -39.79
N GLY A 581 -10.11 8.46 -39.70
CA GLY A 581 -10.54 9.77 -39.20
C GLY A 581 -10.20 9.93 -37.70
N SER A 582 -9.81 11.14 -37.31
CA SER A 582 -9.62 11.46 -35.91
C SER A 582 -10.09 12.88 -35.60
N VAL A 583 -10.76 13.03 -34.47
CA VAL A 583 -11.27 14.30 -33.96
C VAL A 583 -10.47 14.68 -32.72
N TRP A 584 -10.00 15.92 -32.73
CA TRP A 584 -9.41 16.58 -31.59
C TRP A 584 -10.47 17.41 -30.89
N ILE A 585 -10.65 17.18 -29.59
CA ILE A 585 -11.55 17.95 -28.75
C ILE A 585 -10.68 18.85 -27.89
N GLY A 586 -10.51 20.09 -28.26
CA GLY A 586 -9.61 21.04 -27.62
C GLY A 586 -10.21 21.64 -26.36
N GLU A 587 -11.20 22.47 -26.49
CA GLU A 587 -11.82 23.19 -25.39
C GLU A 587 -13.19 22.61 -25.06
N ALA A 588 -13.50 22.45 -23.78
CA ALA A 588 -14.81 22.05 -23.32
C ALA A 588 -15.27 23.00 -22.21
N THR A 589 -16.46 23.52 -22.32
CA THR A 589 -17.11 24.37 -21.30
C THR A 589 -18.46 23.77 -20.92
N VAL A 590 -18.77 23.78 -19.64
CA VAL A 590 -20.07 23.40 -19.08
C VAL A 590 -20.61 24.61 -18.33
N LYS A 591 -21.79 25.08 -18.67
CA LYS A 591 -22.45 26.25 -18.05
C LYS A 591 -23.79 25.83 -17.44
N THR A 592 -24.09 26.30 -16.25
CA THR A 592 -25.44 26.17 -15.69
C THR A 592 -26.39 27.11 -16.45
N LEU A 593 -27.47 26.55 -16.98
CA LEU A 593 -28.53 27.31 -17.63
C LEU A 593 -29.64 27.57 -16.63
N HIS A 594 -29.90 28.82 -16.32
CA HIS A 594 -30.94 29.25 -15.37
C HIS A 594 -32.35 29.15 -15.93
#